data_5b0b70acff7851ae0a40fac996bcdc45
#
_entry.id   5b0b70acff7851ae0a40fac996bcdc45
#
_cell.length_a   1.000
_cell.length_b   1.000
_cell.length_c   1.000
_cell.angle_alpha   90.00
_cell.angle_beta   90.00
_cell.angle_gamma   90.00
#
_symmetry.space_group_name_H-M   'P 1'
#
loop_
_entity.id
_entity.type
_entity.pdbx_description
1 polymer ?
#
loop_
_entity_poly.entity_id
_entity_poly.type
_entity_poly.pdbx_seq_one_letter_code
_entity_poly.pdbx_strand_id
1 'polypeptide(L)'
;YMPKNTDLRKANGSKNNEFYTQYIDIQKEVNAYLEYNPDVFKISLMWPIIEKLERLSKKKYEDHTESMRVIADHLRAATFLAVDSCVPSNKEQGYVMRRLIRRAVRYSFELGIEQNFLEEIVPVIADLYHNDFPEVAAHRDEIVAVLVKEEKVFRQTLRKGLKELEKMSADGLSGASLF
;
A
#
# COMPACT_ATOMS: atom_id res chain seq x y z
N TYR A 1 23.47 1.72 10.95
CA TYR A 1 24.57 1.40 11.91
C TYR A 1 23.95 1.28 13.29
N MET A 2 23.80 0.04 13.79
CA MET A 2 23.39 -0.19 15.18
C MET A 2 24.63 -0.23 16.07
N PRO A 3 24.70 0.55 17.15
CA PRO A 3 25.80 0.49 18.10
C PRO A 3 25.84 -0.89 18.78
N LYS A 4 27.03 -1.45 18.92
CA LYS A 4 27.20 -2.73 19.62
C LYS A 4 26.76 -2.61 21.07
N ASN A 5 26.10 -3.62 21.61
CA ASN A 5 25.49 -3.69 22.94
C ASN A 5 26.42 -3.26 24.10
N THR A 6 27.73 -3.25 23.89
CA THR A 6 28.76 -2.79 24.82
C THR A 6 28.87 -1.28 24.97
N ASP A 7 28.46 -0.50 23.96
CA ASP A 7 28.61 0.96 23.97
C ASP A 7 27.47 1.65 24.74
N LEU A 8 26.31 1.01 24.78
CA LEU A 8 25.12 1.51 25.49
C LEU A 8 25.19 1.31 27.01
N ARG A 9 25.99 0.33 27.50
CA ARG A 9 26.19 0.09 28.93
C ARG A 9 27.04 1.15 29.61
N LYS A 10 27.80 1.96 28.86
CA LYS A 10 28.68 2.99 29.36
C LYS A 10 28.05 4.39 29.48
N ALA A 11 26.87 4.58 28.87
CA ALA A 11 26.09 5.82 28.99
C ALA A 11 25.30 5.82 30.31
N ASN A 12 25.93 6.30 31.36
CA ASN A 12 25.53 6.14 32.75
C ASN A 12 24.50 7.22 33.21
N GLY A 13 23.39 6.76 33.79
CA GLY A 13 22.42 7.54 34.53
C GLY A 13 21.08 6.86 34.64
N SER A 14 20.42 6.88 35.78
CA SER A 14 19.16 6.17 36.09
C SER A 14 18.02 6.41 35.09
N LYS A 15 18.03 7.54 34.39
CA LYS A 15 17.05 7.86 33.33
C LYS A 15 17.28 7.08 32.01
N ASN A 16 18.52 6.63 31.75
CA ASN A 16 18.84 5.83 30.59
C ASN A 16 18.47 4.34 30.75
N ASN A 17 18.30 3.89 32.01
CA ASN A 17 18.01 2.48 32.29
C ASN A 17 16.58 2.09 31.88
N GLU A 18 15.62 2.98 32.08
CA GLU A 18 14.21 2.77 31.72
C GLU A 18 14.02 2.75 30.20
N PHE A 19 14.62 3.72 29.51
CA PHE A 19 14.64 3.74 28.04
C PHE A 19 15.35 2.52 27.44
N TYR A 20 16.44 2.09 28.03
CA TYR A 20 17.18 0.91 27.58
C TYR A 20 16.41 -0.39 27.81
N THR A 21 15.70 -0.50 28.94
CA THR A 21 14.83 -1.65 29.23
C THR A 21 13.67 -1.71 28.23
N GLN A 22 13.01 -0.58 27.99
CA GLN A 22 11.93 -0.46 27.02
C GLN A 22 12.40 -0.80 25.58
N TYR A 23 13.61 -0.37 25.20
CA TYR A 23 14.20 -0.70 23.89
C TYR A 23 14.48 -2.20 23.75
N ILE A 24 15.01 -2.84 24.80
CA ILE A 24 15.27 -4.30 24.80
C ILE A 24 13.96 -5.08 24.72
N ASP A 25 12.92 -4.64 25.40
CA ASP A 25 11.63 -5.33 25.39
C ASP A 25 10.96 -5.20 24.03
N ILE A 26 10.99 -4.03 23.41
CA ILE A 26 10.56 -3.84 22.03
C ILE A 26 11.36 -4.72 21.06
N GLN A 27 12.69 -4.79 21.22
CA GLN A 27 13.51 -5.67 20.37
C GLN A 27 13.17 -7.15 20.55
N LYS A 28 12.90 -7.59 21.78
CA LYS A 28 12.47 -8.97 22.03
C LYS A 28 11.13 -9.27 21.38
N GLU A 29 10.16 -8.38 21.50
CA GLU A 29 8.86 -8.52 20.86
C GLU A 29 8.98 -8.56 19.33
N VAL A 30 9.78 -7.66 18.73
CA VAL A 30 10.06 -7.66 17.29
C VAL A 30 10.73 -8.94 16.83
N ASN A 31 11.74 -9.41 17.57
CA ASN A 31 12.46 -10.65 17.22
C ASN A 31 11.54 -11.87 17.36
N ALA A 32 10.80 -11.99 18.46
CA ALA A 32 9.82 -13.06 18.65
C ALA A 32 8.76 -13.06 17.55
N TYR A 33 8.30 -11.88 17.14
CA TYR A 33 7.36 -11.73 16.05
C TYR A 33 7.96 -12.15 14.70
N LEU A 34 9.20 -11.75 14.40
CA LEU A 34 9.91 -12.09 13.17
C LEU A 34 10.29 -13.58 13.11
N GLU A 35 10.63 -14.20 14.24
CA GLU A 35 10.88 -15.65 14.33
C GLU A 35 9.61 -16.47 14.08
N TYR A 36 8.47 -16.00 14.61
CA TYR A 36 7.18 -16.66 14.48
C TYR A 36 6.49 -16.39 13.14
N ASN A 37 6.70 -15.20 12.57
CA ASN A 37 6.01 -14.77 11.34
C ASN A 37 6.86 -13.76 10.57
N PRO A 38 7.78 -14.22 9.71
CA PRO A 38 8.73 -13.35 8.99
C PRO A 38 8.08 -12.45 7.94
N ASP A 39 6.76 -12.52 7.76
CA ASP A 39 6.03 -11.74 6.78
C ASP A 39 5.75 -10.32 7.28
N VAL A 40 6.47 -9.34 6.72
CA VAL A 40 6.32 -7.93 7.04
C VAL A 40 4.91 -7.38 6.77
N PHE A 41 4.10 -8.01 5.92
CA PHE A 41 2.72 -7.61 5.67
C PHE A 41 1.74 -8.08 6.75
N LYS A 42 2.18 -8.94 7.65
CA LYS A 42 1.39 -9.37 8.81
C LYS A 42 1.61 -8.51 10.07
N ILE A 43 2.43 -7.45 10.00
CA ILE A 43 2.59 -6.49 11.10
C ILE A 43 1.39 -5.53 11.20
N SER A 44 1.23 -4.91 12.36
CA SER A 44 0.12 -3.99 12.67
C SER A 44 -0.04 -2.82 11.69
N LEU A 45 1.06 -2.35 11.09
CA LEU A 45 1.06 -1.25 10.11
C LEU A 45 0.66 -1.65 8.68
N MET A 46 0.55 -2.94 8.40
CA MET A 46 0.21 -3.44 7.06
C MET A 46 -1.03 -4.35 7.07
N TRP A 47 -1.18 -5.15 8.12
CA TRP A 47 -2.22 -6.16 8.20
C TRP A 47 -3.65 -5.61 8.04
N PRO A 48 -4.05 -4.46 8.63
CA PRO A 48 -5.40 -3.93 8.43
C PRO A 48 -5.72 -3.59 6.98
N ILE A 49 -4.71 -3.24 6.18
CA ILE A 49 -4.89 -3.00 4.73
C ILE A 49 -5.14 -4.34 4.03
N ILE A 50 -4.36 -5.36 4.35
CA ILE A 50 -4.51 -6.73 3.81
C ILE A 50 -5.89 -7.29 4.20
N GLU A 51 -6.27 -7.19 5.47
CA GLU A 51 -7.58 -7.64 5.97
C GLU A 51 -8.75 -6.96 5.25
N LYS A 52 -8.62 -5.65 4.96
CA LYS A 52 -9.62 -4.95 4.16
C LYS A 52 -9.68 -5.48 2.73
N LEU A 53 -8.53 -5.80 2.12
CA LEU A 53 -8.47 -6.42 0.79
C LEU A 53 -9.09 -7.82 0.76
N GLU A 54 -8.85 -8.63 1.79
CA GLU A 54 -9.53 -9.94 1.93
C GLU A 54 -11.06 -9.79 1.96
N ARG A 55 -11.57 -8.84 2.74
CA ARG A 55 -13.02 -8.58 2.83
C ARG A 55 -13.62 -8.14 1.48
N LEU A 56 -12.91 -7.26 0.75
CA LEU A 56 -13.37 -6.77 -0.54
C LEU A 56 -13.32 -7.81 -1.65
N SER A 57 -12.25 -8.61 -1.68
CA SER A 57 -12.04 -9.64 -2.71
C SER A 57 -12.72 -10.97 -2.36
N LYS A 58 -13.04 -11.21 -1.10
CA LYS A 58 -13.45 -12.52 -0.55
C LYS A 58 -12.40 -13.62 -0.77
N LYS A 59 -11.15 -13.23 -0.92
CA LYS A 59 -10.01 -14.12 -1.13
C LYS A 59 -9.06 -14.04 0.06
N LYS A 60 -8.30 -15.13 0.29
CA LYS A 60 -7.34 -15.19 1.39
C LYS A 60 -5.97 -14.68 0.97
N TYR A 61 -5.30 -14.02 1.89
CA TYR A 61 -3.96 -13.48 1.69
C TYR A 61 -2.95 -14.54 1.30
N GLU A 62 -3.00 -15.70 1.94
CA GLU A 62 -2.09 -16.82 1.72
C GLU A 62 -2.09 -17.30 0.26
N ASP A 63 -3.24 -17.22 -0.42
CA ASP A 63 -3.42 -17.66 -1.79
C ASP A 63 -3.09 -16.55 -2.82
N HIS A 64 -3.06 -15.29 -2.37
CA HIS A 64 -2.94 -14.10 -3.23
C HIS A 64 -1.92 -13.08 -2.69
N THR A 65 -0.84 -13.56 -2.08
CA THR A 65 0.17 -12.73 -1.39
C THR A 65 0.74 -11.64 -2.29
N GLU A 66 1.12 -11.95 -3.53
CA GLU A 66 1.71 -10.98 -4.45
C GLU A 66 0.77 -9.81 -4.72
N SER A 67 -0.46 -10.10 -5.15
CA SER A 67 -1.43 -9.08 -5.51
C SER A 67 -1.78 -8.18 -4.32
N MET A 68 -2.01 -8.77 -3.14
CA MET A 68 -2.37 -8.01 -1.94
C MET A 68 -1.19 -7.18 -1.42
N ARG A 69 0.03 -7.72 -1.45
CA ARG A 69 1.25 -6.97 -1.07
C ARG A 69 1.48 -5.76 -1.97
N VAL A 70 1.38 -5.94 -3.29
CA VAL A 70 1.54 -4.84 -4.23
C VAL A 70 0.50 -3.76 -4.00
N ILE A 71 -0.77 -4.12 -3.79
CA ILE A 71 -1.83 -3.14 -3.53
C ILE A 71 -1.55 -2.38 -2.23
N ALA A 72 -1.28 -3.09 -1.13
CA ALA A 72 -1.06 -2.48 0.17
C ALA A 72 0.14 -1.53 0.17
N ASP A 73 1.29 -1.97 -0.35
CA ASP A 73 2.50 -1.16 -0.43
C ASP A 73 2.32 0.08 -1.31
N HIS A 74 1.76 -0.10 -2.51
CA HIS A 74 1.60 0.97 -3.47
C HIS A 74 0.58 2.02 -3.03
N LEU A 75 -0.53 1.61 -2.42
CA LEU A 75 -1.53 2.56 -1.94
C LEU A 75 -1.05 3.30 -0.70
N ARG A 76 -0.30 2.64 0.19
CA ARG A 76 0.36 3.33 1.30
C ARG A 76 1.30 4.43 0.78
N ALA A 77 2.19 4.10 -0.15
CA ALA A 77 3.11 5.07 -0.74
C ALA A 77 2.36 6.21 -1.47
N ALA A 78 1.31 5.90 -2.24
CA ALA A 78 0.51 6.91 -2.93
C ALA A 78 -0.24 7.83 -1.97
N THR A 79 -0.70 7.32 -0.81
CA THR A 79 -1.33 8.11 0.24
C THR A 79 -0.37 9.17 0.79
N PHE A 80 0.86 8.80 1.13
CA PHE A 80 1.86 9.76 1.63
C PHE A 80 2.31 10.76 0.55
N LEU A 81 2.42 10.35 -0.71
CA LEU A 81 2.65 11.29 -1.80
C LEU A 81 1.51 12.33 -1.92
N ALA A 82 0.26 11.92 -1.68
CA ALA A 82 -0.87 12.83 -1.70
C ALA A 82 -0.86 13.81 -0.51
N VAL A 83 -0.41 13.39 0.67
CA VAL A 83 -0.17 14.28 1.83
C VAL A 83 0.80 15.39 1.46
N ASP A 84 1.87 15.07 0.73
CA ASP A 84 2.83 16.04 0.21
C ASP A 84 2.29 16.86 -0.99
N SER A 85 0.96 16.92 -1.17
CA SER A 85 0.29 17.64 -2.25
C SER A 85 0.66 17.16 -3.66
N CYS A 86 1.22 15.96 -3.79
CA CYS A 86 1.48 15.36 -5.09
C CYS A 86 0.16 14.92 -5.74
N VAL A 87 0.01 15.23 -7.03
CA VAL A 87 -1.15 14.79 -7.82
C VAL A 87 -0.70 13.92 -9.00
N PRO A 88 -1.47 12.87 -9.36
CA PRO A 88 -1.13 12.03 -10.51
C PRO A 88 -0.97 12.82 -11.79
N SER A 89 0.19 12.71 -12.44
CA SER A 89 0.52 13.44 -13.66
C SER A 89 1.36 12.59 -14.63
N ASN A 90 1.82 13.18 -15.72
CA ASN A 90 2.73 12.54 -16.69
C ASN A 90 4.20 12.86 -16.43
N LYS A 91 4.51 13.64 -15.39
CA LYS A 91 5.87 14.16 -15.12
C LYS A 91 6.24 13.95 -13.66
N GLU A 92 7.53 13.82 -13.38
CA GLU A 92 8.15 13.85 -12.04
C GLU A 92 7.47 12.93 -11.01
N GLN A 93 7.26 13.40 -9.78
CA GLN A 93 6.64 12.62 -8.70
C GLN A 93 5.21 12.19 -9.05
N GLY A 94 4.46 13.05 -9.75
CA GLY A 94 3.09 12.74 -10.17
C GLY A 94 3.02 11.56 -11.13
N TYR A 95 4.05 11.33 -11.96
CA TYR A 95 4.16 10.13 -12.79
C TYR A 95 4.37 8.87 -11.94
N VAL A 96 5.23 8.95 -10.93
CA VAL A 96 5.45 7.83 -10.00
C VAL A 96 4.14 7.48 -9.27
N MET A 97 3.49 8.48 -8.69
CA MET A 97 2.20 8.32 -8.00
C MET A 97 1.15 7.67 -8.91
N ARG A 98 1.01 8.16 -10.14
CA ARG A 98 0.10 7.57 -11.13
C ARG A 98 0.41 6.11 -11.40
N ARG A 99 1.68 5.74 -11.55
CA ARG A 99 2.09 4.34 -11.76
C ARG A 99 1.74 3.45 -10.58
N LEU A 100 1.97 3.91 -9.35
CA LEU A 100 1.62 3.17 -8.14
C LEU A 100 0.11 2.89 -8.09
N ILE A 101 -0.72 3.92 -8.26
CA ILE A 101 -2.18 3.77 -8.25
C ILE A 101 -2.64 2.80 -9.34
N ARG A 102 -2.19 2.99 -10.59
CA ARG A 102 -2.59 2.14 -11.71
C ARG A 102 -2.16 0.69 -11.55
N ARG A 103 -0.98 0.47 -10.97
CA ARG A 103 -0.51 -0.89 -10.67
C ARG A 103 -1.37 -1.54 -9.60
N ALA A 104 -1.71 -0.83 -8.52
CA ALA A 104 -2.63 -1.34 -7.50
C ALA A 104 -4.02 -1.67 -8.10
N VAL A 105 -4.55 -0.81 -8.95
CA VAL A 105 -5.83 -1.07 -9.63
C VAL A 105 -5.73 -2.28 -10.56
N ARG A 106 -4.63 -2.48 -11.28
CA ARG A 106 -4.45 -3.67 -12.11
C ARG A 106 -4.50 -4.95 -11.27
N TYR A 107 -3.76 -4.99 -10.16
CA TYR A 107 -3.78 -6.15 -9.27
C TYR A 107 -5.14 -6.37 -8.59
N SER A 108 -5.96 -5.32 -8.43
CA SER A 108 -7.31 -5.49 -7.91
C SER A 108 -8.21 -6.33 -8.83
N PHE A 109 -8.01 -6.29 -10.14
CA PHE A 109 -8.71 -7.17 -11.08
C PHE A 109 -8.31 -8.64 -10.91
N GLU A 110 -7.05 -8.94 -10.62
CA GLU A 110 -6.59 -10.29 -10.30
C GLU A 110 -7.27 -10.84 -9.04
N LEU A 111 -7.59 -9.95 -8.09
CA LEU A 111 -8.37 -10.27 -6.91
C LEU A 111 -9.89 -10.34 -7.17
N GLY A 112 -10.36 -9.99 -8.36
CA GLY A 112 -11.78 -9.96 -8.70
C GLY A 112 -12.50 -8.71 -8.17
N ILE A 113 -11.78 -7.65 -7.80
CA ILE A 113 -12.37 -6.39 -7.35
C ILE A 113 -12.62 -5.50 -8.58
N GLU A 114 -13.83 -5.57 -9.12
CA GLU A 114 -14.22 -4.84 -10.34
C GLU A 114 -14.70 -3.41 -10.09
N GLN A 115 -15.23 -3.13 -8.90
CA GLN A 115 -15.68 -1.80 -8.48
C GLN A 115 -14.50 -0.93 -8.01
N ASN A 116 -14.75 0.37 -7.87
CA ASN A 116 -13.83 1.26 -7.20
C ASN A 116 -13.66 0.82 -5.73
N PHE A 117 -12.42 0.81 -5.24
CA PHE A 117 -12.11 0.33 -3.90
C PHE A 117 -11.17 1.25 -3.12
N LEU A 118 -10.56 2.24 -3.78
CA LEU A 118 -9.65 3.16 -3.10
C LEU A 118 -10.36 4.02 -2.04
N GLU A 119 -11.64 4.33 -2.25
CA GLU A 119 -12.47 5.02 -1.26
C GLU A 119 -12.65 4.23 0.05
N GLU A 120 -12.43 2.91 0.02
CA GLU A 120 -12.50 2.05 1.19
C GLU A 120 -11.12 1.73 1.80
N ILE A 121 -10.07 1.68 0.98
CA ILE A 121 -8.72 1.33 1.42
C ILE A 121 -7.98 2.55 1.98
N VAL A 122 -8.06 3.70 1.31
CA VAL A 122 -7.32 4.91 1.71
C VAL A 122 -7.69 5.38 3.12
N PRO A 123 -8.95 5.36 3.54
CA PRO A 123 -9.32 5.65 4.93
C PRO A 123 -8.65 4.72 5.95
N VAL A 124 -8.53 3.42 5.65
CA VAL A 124 -7.83 2.47 6.53
C VAL A 124 -6.37 2.86 6.70
N ILE A 125 -5.70 3.26 5.61
CA ILE A 125 -4.31 3.73 5.67
C ILE A 125 -4.22 5.00 6.51
N ALA A 126 -5.11 5.96 6.30
CA ALA A 126 -5.12 7.20 7.07
C ALA A 126 -5.31 6.94 8.57
N ASP A 127 -6.22 6.04 8.93
CA ASP A 127 -6.49 5.68 10.32
C ASP A 127 -5.31 4.95 11.00
N LEU A 128 -4.50 4.19 10.24
CA LEU A 128 -3.30 3.54 10.75
C LEU A 128 -2.19 4.52 11.15
N TYR A 129 -2.09 5.61 10.43
CA TYR A 129 -0.96 6.54 10.56
C TYR A 129 -1.31 7.85 11.27
N HIS A 130 -2.55 8.07 11.70
CA HIS A 130 -3.03 9.34 12.23
C HIS A 130 -2.29 9.81 13.50
N ASN A 131 -1.79 8.89 14.33
CA ASN A 131 -1.08 9.22 15.57
C ASN A 131 0.32 9.74 15.30
N ASP A 132 1.04 9.14 14.36
CA ASP A 132 2.42 9.46 14.03
C ASP A 132 2.51 10.55 12.95
N PHE A 133 1.48 10.66 12.11
CA PHE A 133 1.38 11.59 10.98
C PHE A 133 -0.01 12.24 10.96
N PRO A 134 -0.29 13.21 11.86
CA PRO A 134 -1.62 13.82 11.98
C PRO A 134 -2.09 14.53 10.70
N GLU A 135 -1.16 14.95 9.84
CA GLU A 135 -1.47 15.53 8.53
C GLU A 135 -2.19 14.56 7.59
N VAL A 136 -1.97 13.25 7.73
CA VAL A 136 -2.69 12.24 6.94
C VAL A 136 -4.18 12.25 7.28
N ALA A 137 -4.52 12.39 8.55
CA ALA A 137 -5.90 12.51 9.00
C ALA A 137 -6.52 13.85 8.61
N ALA A 138 -5.75 14.93 8.73
CA ALA A 138 -6.20 16.28 8.39
C ALA A 138 -6.58 16.45 6.92
N HIS A 139 -5.87 15.78 6.00
CA HIS A 139 -6.09 15.84 4.56
C HIS A 139 -6.79 14.59 3.99
N ARG A 140 -7.40 13.77 4.83
CA ARG A 140 -8.01 12.47 4.46
C ARG A 140 -8.93 12.57 3.24
N ASP A 141 -9.87 13.49 3.24
CA ASP A 141 -10.87 13.62 2.17
C ASP A 141 -10.25 14.08 0.84
N GLU A 142 -9.27 14.96 0.90
CA GLU A 142 -8.49 15.41 -0.25
C GLU A 142 -7.68 14.25 -0.86
N ILE A 143 -7.00 13.47 -0.02
CA ILE A 143 -6.23 12.30 -0.42
C ILE A 143 -7.16 11.29 -1.12
N VAL A 144 -8.29 10.95 -0.49
CA VAL A 144 -9.29 10.05 -1.07
C VAL A 144 -9.75 10.55 -2.44
N ALA A 145 -10.10 11.83 -2.53
CA ALA A 145 -10.59 12.42 -3.80
C ALA A 145 -9.55 12.31 -4.93
N VAL A 146 -8.28 12.60 -4.64
CA VAL A 146 -7.18 12.52 -5.62
C VAL A 146 -6.98 11.08 -6.11
N LEU A 147 -6.88 10.11 -5.20
CA LEU A 147 -6.62 8.72 -5.56
C LEU A 147 -7.81 8.09 -6.29
N VAL A 148 -9.02 8.31 -5.82
CA VAL A 148 -10.26 7.80 -6.44
C VAL A 148 -10.47 8.38 -7.82
N LYS A 149 -10.14 9.65 -8.05
CA LYS A 149 -10.20 10.25 -9.37
C LYS A 149 -9.33 9.53 -10.38
N GLU A 150 -8.07 9.23 -10.03
CA GLU A 150 -7.15 8.49 -10.91
C GLU A 150 -7.62 7.04 -11.12
N GLU A 151 -8.15 6.38 -10.09
CA GLU A 151 -8.74 5.05 -10.22
C GLU A 151 -9.88 5.04 -11.24
N LYS A 152 -10.85 5.96 -11.13
CA LYS A 152 -12.00 6.07 -12.05
C LYS A 152 -11.54 6.26 -13.50
N VAL A 153 -10.61 7.17 -13.73
CA VAL A 153 -10.05 7.43 -15.07
C VAL A 153 -9.35 6.18 -15.62
N PHE A 154 -8.54 5.51 -14.81
CA PHE A 154 -7.81 4.34 -15.26
C PHE A 154 -8.72 3.14 -15.53
N ARG A 155 -9.71 2.88 -14.68
CA ARG A 155 -10.70 1.81 -14.92
C ARG A 155 -11.50 2.03 -16.21
N GLN A 156 -11.87 3.27 -16.51
CA GLN A 156 -12.52 3.59 -17.79
C GLN A 156 -11.62 3.31 -18.99
N THR A 157 -10.33 3.67 -18.88
CA THR A 157 -9.35 3.42 -19.94
C THR A 157 -9.15 1.93 -20.17
N LEU A 158 -9.01 1.14 -19.11
CA LEU A 158 -8.88 -0.32 -19.19
C LEU A 158 -10.11 -0.97 -19.84
N ARG A 159 -11.32 -0.58 -19.40
CA ARG A 159 -12.56 -1.12 -19.99
C ARG A 159 -12.68 -0.81 -21.48
N LYS A 160 -12.29 0.38 -21.90
CA LYS A 160 -12.27 0.76 -23.33
C LYS A 160 -11.25 -0.06 -24.10
N GLY A 161 -10.03 -0.19 -23.57
CA GLY A 161 -8.97 -0.99 -24.20
C GLY A 161 -9.33 -2.47 -24.33
N LEU A 162 -9.91 -3.07 -23.30
CA LEU A 162 -10.37 -4.47 -23.34
C LEU A 162 -11.46 -4.68 -24.38
N LYS A 163 -12.46 -3.80 -24.44
CA LYS A 163 -13.52 -3.88 -25.46
C LYS A 163 -12.98 -3.77 -26.89
N GLU A 164 -11.98 -2.92 -27.10
CA GLU A 164 -11.34 -2.77 -28.41
C GLU A 164 -10.55 -4.02 -28.79
N LEU A 165 -9.82 -4.57 -27.82
CA LEU A 165 -9.09 -5.83 -28.00
C LEU A 165 -10.04 -7.00 -28.34
N GLU A 166 -11.18 -7.10 -27.64
CA GLU A 166 -12.20 -8.11 -27.91
C GLU A 166 -12.75 -8.00 -29.34
N LYS A 167 -13.03 -6.79 -29.83
CA LYS A 167 -13.47 -6.58 -31.22
C LYS A 167 -12.40 -7.02 -32.22
N MET A 168 -11.15 -6.58 -32.02
CA MET A 168 -10.05 -6.93 -32.90
C MET A 168 -9.80 -8.45 -32.92
N SER A 169 -9.95 -9.12 -31.78
CA SER A 169 -9.85 -10.58 -31.68
C SER A 169 -11.01 -11.28 -32.38
N ALA A 170 -12.23 -10.75 -32.31
CA ALA A 170 -13.41 -11.29 -33.02
C ALA A 170 -13.29 -11.12 -34.53
N ASP A 171 -12.62 -10.05 -35.00
CA ASP A 171 -12.35 -9.81 -36.42
C ASP A 171 -11.20 -10.68 -37.01
N GLY A 172 -10.68 -11.65 -36.24
CA GLY A 172 -9.66 -12.62 -36.69
C GLY A 172 -8.23 -12.05 -36.74
N LEU A 173 -7.98 -10.89 -36.16
CA LEU A 173 -6.63 -10.32 -36.07
C LEU A 173 -5.80 -11.11 -35.04
N SER A 174 -4.69 -11.70 -35.47
CA SER A 174 -3.76 -12.37 -34.54
C SER A 174 -2.99 -11.36 -33.72
N GLY A 175 -2.53 -11.77 -32.52
CA GLY A 175 -1.76 -10.92 -31.64
C GLY A 175 -0.50 -10.28 -32.27
N ALA A 176 0.05 -10.88 -33.34
CA ALA A 176 1.17 -10.33 -34.10
C ALA A 176 0.80 -9.12 -34.97
N SER A 177 -0.48 -8.88 -35.24
CA SER A 177 -0.97 -7.73 -36.01
C SER A 177 -1.36 -6.54 -35.13
N LEU A 178 -1.21 -6.67 -33.81
CA LEU A 178 -1.61 -5.67 -32.81
C LEU A 178 -0.46 -4.79 -32.30
N PHE A 179 0.79 -5.05 -32.78
CA PHE A 179 1.99 -4.27 -32.42
C PHE A 179 2.72 -3.74 -33.64
#